data_133a513b25917ced2f87b7e7a528be2c
#
_entry.id   133a513b25917ced2f87b7e7a528be2c
#
_cell.length_a   1.000
_cell.length_b   1.000
_cell.length_c   1.000
_cell.angle_alpha   90.00
_cell.angle_beta   90.00
_cell.angle_gamma   90.00
#
_symmetry.space_group_name_H-M   'P 1'
#
loop_
_entity.id
_entity.type
_entity.pdbx_description
1 polymer ?
#
loop_
_entity_poly.entity_id
_entity_poly.type
_entity_poly.pdbx_seq_one_letter_code
_entity_poly.pdbx_strand_id
1 'polypeptide(L)'
;MSKIKICGLTRPCDIDFVNEAKPDFCGFILGFPKSRRCISISTLYTLRERLDASVKPVGVFVDAPMEMILPLAADGTLAAIQLHGHETEEYVRQLKEGTSVPIFQAFRVTDRKSLLPALQSPADLILLDHGAGGTGKTFDWSVLGGITRPYILAGGLGPDNLESAISTLHPWGVDMSSGVETDGVKDREKIWKAVQIAHKYAAIHD
;
A
#
# COMPACT_ATOMS: atom_id res chain seq x y z
N MET A 1 -10.67 11.67 -6.57
CA MET A 1 -10.80 10.17 -6.53
C MET A 1 -9.76 9.58 -5.60
N SER A 2 -10.12 9.00 -4.46
CA SER A 2 -9.13 8.35 -3.59
C SER A 2 -9.04 6.86 -3.95
N LYS A 3 -7.83 6.40 -4.33
CA LYS A 3 -7.57 4.99 -4.61
C LYS A 3 -7.46 4.20 -3.31
N ILE A 4 -7.70 2.89 -3.36
CA ILE A 4 -7.56 2.03 -2.18
C ILE A 4 -6.67 0.82 -2.46
N LYS A 5 -5.75 0.54 -1.52
CA LYS A 5 -4.92 -0.65 -1.51
C LYS A 5 -5.20 -1.49 -0.25
N ILE A 6 -5.35 -2.80 -0.43
CA ILE A 6 -5.44 -3.79 0.65
C ILE A 6 -4.12 -4.57 0.69
N CYS A 7 -3.34 -4.40 1.75
CA CYS A 7 -1.97 -4.88 1.85
C CYS A 7 -1.82 -6.12 2.74
N GLY A 8 -0.88 -7.00 2.38
CA GLY A 8 -0.50 -8.16 3.17
C GLY A 8 -1.45 -9.34 3.02
N LEU A 9 -1.83 -9.66 1.79
CA LEU A 9 -2.60 -10.87 1.45
C LEU A 9 -1.69 -12.10 1.48
N THR A 10 -2.18 -13.19 2.06
CA THR A 10 -1.38 -14.40 2.27
C THR A 10 -2.10 -15.70 1.91
N ARG A 11 -3.43 -15.67 1.85
CA ARG A 11 -4.27 -16.87 1.69
C ARG A 11 -5.11 -16.80 0.42
N PRO A 12 -5.50 -17.95 -0.17
CA PRO A 12 -6.44 -17.96 -1.30
C PRO A 12 -7.76 -17.22 -1.01
N CYS A 13 -8.32 -17.37 0.19
CA CYS A 13 -9.55 -16.65 0.56
C CYS A 13 -9.36 -15.13 0.66
N ASP A 14 -8.16 -14.64 0.95
CA ASP A 14 -7.87 -13.20 0.91
C ASP A 14 -8.03 -12.67 -0.52
N ILE A 15 -7.66 -13.47 -1.53
CA ILE A 15 -7.87 -13.13 -2.94
C ILE A 15 -9.36 -13.13 -3.29
N ASP A 16 -10.12 -14.12 -2.80
CA ASP A 16 -11.56 -14.15 -3.03
C ASP A 16 -12.24 -12.89 -2.46
N PHE A 17 -11.81 -12.41 -1.28
CA PHE A 17 -12.33 -11.18 -0.65
C PHE A 17 -12.00 -9.92 -1.47
N VAL A 18 -10.78 -9.79 -1.96
CA VAL A 18 -10.42 -8.62 -2.79
C VAL A 18 -11.02 -8.68 -4.20
N ASN A 19 -11.21 -9.88 -4.77
CA ASN A 19 -11.91 -10.03 -6.03
C ASN A 19 -13.38 -9.60 -5.94
N GLU A 20 -14.02 -9.86 -4.80
CA GLU A 20 -15.40 -9.42 -4.55
C GLU A 20 -15.49 -7.92 -4.29
N ALA A 21 -14.59 -7.38 -3.45
CA ALA A 21 -14.62 -5.98 -3.06
C ALA A 21 -14.06 -5.04 -4.13
N LYS A 22 -13.13 -5.53 -4.99
CA LYS A 22 -12.47 -4.80 -6.09
C LYS A 22 -11.74 -3.51 -5.65
N PRO A 23 -10.77 -3.59 -4.70
CA PRO A 23 -9.88 -2.47 -4.47
C PRO A 23 -9.05 -2.17 -5.73
N ASP A 24 -8.51 -0.95 -5.85
CA ASP A 24 -7.63 -0.58 -6.97
C ASP A 24 -6.32 -1.40 -6.96
N PHE A 25 -5.81 -1.68 -5.75
CA PHE A 25 -4.55 -2.40 -5.55
C PHE A 25 -4.66 -3.45 -4.44
N CYS A 26 -3.86 -4.50 -4.55
CA CYS A 26 -3.60 -5.44 -3.46
C CYS A 26 -2.09 -5.63 -3.26
N GLY A 27 -1.63 -5.83 -2.01
CA GLY A 27 -0.22 -5.89 -1.67
C GLY A 27 0.22 -7.27 -1.17
N PHE A 28 1.39 -7.71 -1.62
CA PHE A 28 2.06 -8.96 -1.22
C PHE A 28 3.44 -8.64 -0.66
N ILE A 29 3.72 -9.02 0.59
CA ILE A 29 5.02 -8.79 1.24
C ILE A 29 5.95 -9.93 0.86
N LEU A 30 7.10 -9.59 0.27
CA LEU A 30 8.07 -10.51 -0.30
C LEU A 30 9.46 -10.29 0.29
N GLY A 31 10.20 -11.37 0.53
CA GLY A 31 11.60 -11.28 0.96
C GLY A 31 11.83 -10.71 2.36
N PHE A 32 10.79 -10.59 3.19
CA PHE A 32 10.90 -10.04 4.54
C PHE A 32 10.30 -10.97 5.60
N PRO A 33 11.00 -12.05 6.00
CA PRO A 33 10.48 -13.10 6.88
C PRO A 33 10.15 -12.61 8.31
N LYS A 34 10.57 -11.42 8.71
CA LYS A 34 10.16 -10.79 9.98
C LYS A 34 8.68 -10.40 9.98
N SER A 35 8.08 -10.22 8.80
CA SER A 35 6.65 -9.96 8.69
C SER A 35 5.87 -11.27 8.70
N ARG A 36 4.87 -11.38 9.59
CA ARG A 36 3.93 -12.51 9.59
C ARG A 36 3.11 -12.63 8.30
N ARG A 37 3.10 -11.59 7.47
CA ARG A 37 2.41 -11.53 6.18
C ARG A 37 3.35 -11.75 5.00
N CYS A 38 4.60 -12.14 5.26
CA CYS A 38 5.54 -12.46 4.21
C CYS A 38 5.14 -13.77 3.53
N ILE A 39 5.14 -13.77 2.20
CA ILE A 39 4.88 -14.97 1.40
C ILE A 39 6.08 -15.29 0.50
N SER A 40 6.17 -16.52 0.04
CA SER A 40 7.16 -16.92 -0.96
C SER A 40 6.76 -16.44 -2.37
N ILE A 41 7.74 -16.38 -3.28
CA ILE A 41 7.49 -16.07 -4.69
C ILE A 41 6.55 -17.13 -5.32
N SER A 42 6.70 -18.40 -4.98
CA SER A 42 5.80 -19.45 -5.47
C SER A 42 4.35 -19.25 -4.99
N THR A 43 4.17 -18.84 -3.73
CA THR A 43 2.84 -18.48 -3.22
C THR A 43 2.27 -17.25 -3.95
N LEU A 44 3.12 -16.24 -4.24
CA LEU A 44 2.69 -15.07 -5.01
C LEU A 44 2.12 -15.49 -6.38
N TYR A 45 2.80 -16.34 -7.14
CA TYR A 45 2.31 -16.82 -8.44
C TYR A 45 0.96 -17.52 -8.31
N THR A 46 0.82 -18.44 -7.34
CA THR A 46 -0.45 -19.14 -7.08
C THR A 46 -1.60 -18.19 -6.76
N LEU A 47 -1.35 -17.16 -5.93
CA LEU A 47 -2.36 -16.17 -5.56
C LEU A 47 -2.68 -15.24 -6.75
N ARG A 48 -1.66 -14.88 -7.55
CA ARG A 48 -1.82 -14.00 -8.71
C ARG A 48 -2.69 -14.62 -9.81
N GLU A 49 -2.60 -15.94 -10.03
CA GLU A 49 -3.45 -16.67 -11.00
C GLU A 49 -4.95 -16.57 -10.67
N ARG A 50 -5.30 -16.39 -9.39
CA ARG A 50 -6.68 -16.26 -8.92
C ARG A 50 -7.17 -14.80 -8.88
N LEU A 51 -6.25 -13.83 -9.00
CA LEU A 51 -6.58 -12.41 -8.83
C LEU A 51 -7.31 -11.87 -10.05
N ASP A 52 -8.43 -11.19 -9.82
CA ASP A 52 -9.20 -10.48 -10.84
C ASP A 52 -8.30 -9.44 -11.54
N ALA A 53 -8.39 -9.35 -12.87
CA ALA A 53 -7.56 -8.46 -13.69
C ALA A 53 -7.77 -6.97 -13.38
N SER A 54 -8.89 -6.59 -12.78
CA SER A 54 -9.17 -5.21 -12.37
C SER A 54 -8.38 -4.80 -11.12
N VAL A 55 -7.91 -5.76 -10.29
CA VAL A 55 -7.14 -5.49 -9.07
C VAL A 55 -5.65 -5.56 -9.36
N LYS A 56 -4.94 -4.45 -9.15
CA LYS A 56 -3.51 -4.33 -9.47
C LYS A 56 -2.61 -4.89 -8.36
N PRO A 57 -1.78 -5.92 -8.62
CA PRO A 57 -0.88 -6.50 -7.63
C PRO A 57 0.34 -5.60 -7.38
N VAL A 58 0.66 -5.36 -6.11
CA VAL A 58 1.82 -4.59 -5.64
C VAL A 58 2.74 -5.49 -4.83
N GLY A 59 3.99 -5.63 -5.24
CA GLY A 59 5.02 -6.28 -4.44
C GLY A 59 5.56 -5.31 -3.39
N VAL A 60 5.55 -5.71 -2.12
CA VAL A 60 6.07 -4.90 -1.01
C VAL A 60 7.40 -5.49 -0.54
N PHE A 61 8.44 -4.68 -0.59
CA PHE A 61 9.82 -5.07 -0.31
C PHE A 61 10.41 -4.20 0.80
N VAL A 62 11.32 -4.76 1.57
CA VAL A 62 12.06 -4.08 2.64
C VAL A 62 13.54 -4.38 2.44
N ASP A 63 14.30 -3.38 2.02
CA ASP A 63 15.75 -3.46 1.77
C ASP A 63 16.14 -4.68 0.89
N ALA A 64 15.28 -5.04 -0.07
CA ALA A 64 15.48 -6.19 -0.93
C ALA A 64 16.45 -5.87 -2.09
N PRO A 65 17.24 -6.85 -2.59
CA PRO A 65 18.07 -6.65 -3.77
C PRO A 65 17.21 -6.53 -5.06
N MET A 66 17.66 -5.74 -6.03
CA MET A 66 16.93 -5.51 -7.29
C MET A 66 16.71 -6.79 -8.09
N GLU A 67 17.62 -7.74 -7.97
CA GLU A 67 17.55 -9.06 -8.62
C GLU A 67 16.33 -9.89 -8.17
N MET A 68 15.77 -9.58 -7.00
CA MET A 68 14.52 -10.18 -6.54
C MET A 68 13.30 -9.45 -7.13
N ILE A 69 13.39 -8.14 -7.34
CA ILE A 69 12.26 -7.27 -7.71
C ILE A 69 12.03 -7.24 -9.22
N LEU A 70 13.11 -7.01 -9.98
CA LEU A 70 13.03 -6.76 -11.41
C LEU A 70 12.40 -7.91 -12.22
N PRO A 71 12.69 -9.20 -11.96
CA PRO A 71 12.03 -10.29 -12.67
C PRO A 71 10.51 -10.30 -12.51
N LEU A 72 10.00 -10.02 -11.30
CA LEU A 72 8.56 -10.00 -11.01
C LEU A 72 7.83 -8.80 -11.65
N ALA A 73 8.54 -7.72 -11.89
CA ALA A 73 8.03 -6.58 -12.65
C ALA A 73 8.05 -6.87 -14.16
N ALA A 74 9.12 -7.49 -14.67
CA ALA A 74 9.33 -7.76 -16.09
C ALA A 74 8.36 -8.82 -16.63
N ASP A 75 8.01 -9.84 -15.84
CA ASP A 75 7.08 -10.91 -16.25
C ASP A 75 5.59 -10.53 -16.11
N GLY A 76 5.29 -9.29 -15.62
CA GLY A 76 3.93 -8.79 -15.45
C GLY A 76 3.22 -9.34 -14.19
N THR A 77 3.94 -10.03 -13.30
CA THR A 77 3.39 -10.50 -12.03
C THR A 77 2.99 -9.33 -11.13
N LEU A 78 3.79 -8.25 -11.14
CA LEU A 78 3.54 -7.02 -10.39
C LEU A 78 3.12 -5.88 -11.29
N ALA A 79 2.11 -5.12 -10.88
CA ALA A 79 1.67 -3.89 -11.51
C ALA A 79 2.28 -2.63 -10.85
N ALA A 80 2.86 -2.76 -9.66
CA ALA A 80 3.63 -1.73 -8.97
C ALA A 80 4.59 -2.36 -7.96
N ILE A 81 5.64 -1.61 -7.61
CA ILE A 81 6.63 -1.97 -6.59
C ILE A 81 6.46 -1.01 -5.43
N GLN A 82 6.38 -1.53 -4.19
CA GLN A 82 6.41 -0.72 -2.98
C GLN A 82 7.68 -1.01 -2.18
N LEU A 83 8.48 0.03 -1.98
CA LEU A 83 9.67 0.02 -1.14
C LEU A 83 9.27 0.48 0.27
N HIS A 84 9.52 -0.34 1.28
CA HIS A 84 9.06 -0.10 2.66
C HIS A 84 10.19 -0.27 3.68
N GLY A 85 11.43 -0.15 3.24
CA GLY A 85 12.66 -0.23 4.03
C GLY A 85 13.38 1.11 4.13
N HIS A 86 14.70 1.05 3.99
CA HIS A 86 15.60 2.20 4.06
C HIS A 86 16.24 2.49 2.69
N GLU A 87 15.52 2.15 1.62
CA GLU A 87 16.02 2.30 0.25
C GLU A 87 16.37 3.78 -0.03
N THR A 88 17.60 4.00 -0.49
CA THR A 88 18.11 5.35 -0.77
C THR A 88 17.51 5.92 -2.06
N GLU A 89 17.61 7.24 -2.25
CA GLU A 89 17.21 7.87 -3.52
C GLU A 89 17.95 7.27 -4.72
N GLU A 90 19.24 6.94 -4.55
CA GLU A 90 20.04 6.30 -5.60
C GLU A 90 19.49 4.94 -5.96
N TYR A 91 19.15 4.11 -4.96
CA TYR A 91 18.49 2.81 -5.18
C TYR A 91 17.18 2.98 -5.97
N VAL A 92 16.35 3.96 -5.60
CA VAL A 92 15.09 4.20 -6.32
C VAL A 92 15.34 4.63 -7.77
N ARG A 93 16.33 5.49 -8.04
CA ARG A 93 16.69 5.90 -9.41
C ARG A 93 17.15 4.72 -10.26
N GLN A 94 18.05 3.88 -9.73
CA GLN A 94 18.53 2.68 -10.41
C GLN A 94 17.40 1.68 -10.67
N LEU A 95 16.51 1.47 -9.69
CA LEU A 95 15.36 0.60 -9.87
C LEU A 95 14.42 1.11 -10.98
N LYS A 96 14.22 2.43 -11.08
CA LYS A 96 13.42 3.06 -12.16
C LYS A 96 14.03 2.87 -13.55
N GLU A 97 15.34 2.79 -13.67
CA GLU A 97 16.01 2.48 -14.95
C GLU A 97 15.75 1.04 -15.38
N GLY A 98 15.56 0.13 -14.44
CA GLY A 98 15.33 -1.30 -14.68
C GLY A 98 13.88 -1.71 -14.93
N THR A 99 12.89 -0.81 -14.72
CA THR A 99 11.47 -1.16 -14.85
C THR A 99 10.59 0.02 -15.25
N SER A 100 9.49 -0.29 -15.95
CA SER A 100 8.43 0.67 -16.29
C SER A 100 7.25 0.67 -15.32
N VAL A 101 7.17 -0.30 -14.40
CA VAL A 101 6.08 -0.31 -13.42
C VAL A 101 6.30 0.77 -12.35
N PRO A 102 5.25 1.43 -11.87
CA PRO A 102 5.39 2.52 -10.92
C PRO A 102 5.98 2.05 -9.58
N ILE A 103 6.83 2.90 -9.00
CA ILE A 103 7.46 2.67 -7.70
C ILE A 103 6.79 3.56 -6.65
N PHE A 104 6.26 2.93 -5.60
CA PHE A 104 5.79 3.58 -4.38
C PHE A 104 6.88 3.49 -3.33
N GLN A 105 7.22 4.58 -2.65
CA GLN A 105 8.18 4.55 -1.54
C GLN A 105 7.51 4.96 -0.25
N ALA A 106 7.59 4.10 0.77
CA ALA A 106 7.00 4.33 2.07
C ALA A 106 7.95 5.11 2.99
N PHE A 107 7.38 6.06 3.73
CA PHE A 107 8.08 6.86 4.71
C PHE A 107 7.31 6.87 6.02
N ARG A 108 8.02 6.63 7.10
CA ARG A 108 7.44 6.79 8.43
C ARG A 108 7.37 8.27 8.80
N VAL A 109 6.16 8.76 9.05
CA VAL A 109 5.90 10.16 9.38
C VAL A 109 5.50 10.28 10.85
N THR A 110 6.32 10.98 11.63
CA THR A 110 6.05 11.27 13.04
C THR A 110 5.87 12.75 13.31
N ASP A 111 6.46 13.59 12.46
CA ASP A 111 6.42 15.04 12.53
C ASP A 111 6.68 15.66 11.15
N ARG A 112 6.65 17.00 11.07
CA ARG A 112 6.85 17.73 9.81
C ARG A 112 8.27 17.59 9.23
N LYS A 113 9.29 17.33 10.06
CA LYS A 113 10.67 17.13 9.59
C LYS A 113 10.83 15.80 8.88
N SER A 114 10.13 14.76 9.35
CA SER A 114 10.14 13.43 8.76
C SER A 114 9.46 13.35 7.38
N LEU A 115 8.74 14.41 6.95
CA LEU A 115 8.19 14.53 5.59
C LEU A 115 9.23 14.93 4.54
N LEU A 116 10.32 15.60 4.91
CA LEU A 116 11.27 16.14 3.92
C LEU A 116 11.84 15.06 3.00
N PRO A 117 12.31 13.90 3.48
CA PRO A 117 12.77 12.84 2.59
C PRO A 117 11.67 12.33 1.65
N ALA A 118 10.42 12.22 2.14
CA ALA A 118 9.30 11.79 1.31
C ALA A 118 9.03 12.76 0.16
N LEU A 119 9.05 14.06 0.43
CA LEU A 119 8.81 15.09 -0.59
C LEU A 119 9.90 15.14 -1.66
N GLN A 120 11.14 14.76 -1.33
CA GLN A 120 12.30 14.75 -2.23
C GLN A 120 12.50 13.40 -2.95
N SER A 121 11.79 12.34 -2.55
CA SER A 121 11.94 11.02 -3.14
C SER A 121 11.74 11.01 -4.66
N PRO A 122 12.58 10.31 -5.44
CA PRO A 122 12.39 10.13 -6.88
C PRO A 122 11.33 9.09 -7.26
N ALA A 123 10.68 8.43 -6.28
CA ALA A 123 9.60 7.49 -6.52
C ALA A 123 8.41 8.15 -7.22
N ASP A 124 7.63 7.37 -7.95
CA ASP A 124 6.45 7.87 -8.68
C ASP A 124 5.35 8.30 -7.71
N LEU A 125 5.23 7.60 -6.59
CA LEU A 125 4.27 7.92 -5.53
C LEU A 125 4.90 7.68 -4.15
N ILE A 126 4.60 8.55 -3.20
CA ILE A 126 5.02 8.37 -1.81
C ILE A 126 3.88 7.77 -1.00
N LEU A 127 4.23 6.88 -0.05
CA LEU A 127 3.31 6.34 0.93
C LEU A 127 3.73 6.87 2.31
N LEU A 128 2.81 7.54 2.99
CA LEU A 128 3.05 8.15 4.30
C LEU A 128 2.42 7.27 5.38
N ASP A 129 3.27 6.58 6.14
CA ASP A 129 2.86 5.65 7.19
C ASP A 129 3.18 6.25 8.57
N HIS A 130 2.18 6.38 9.40
CA HIS A 130 2.39 6.86 10.77
C HIS A 130 3.09 5.82 11.69
N GLY A 131 3.16 4.56 11.29
CA GLY A 131 3.90 3.51 12.01
C GLY A 131 3.35 3.12 13.38
N ALA A 132 2.19 3.65 13.79
CA ALA A 132 1.56 3.37 15.07
C ALA A 132 0.46 2.30 14.98
N GLY A 133 0.64 1.32 14.12
CA GLY A 133 -0.28 0.18 14.03
C GLY A 133 -0.48 -0.46 15.41
N GLY A 134 -1.69 -0.34 15.97
CA GLY A 134 -2.07 -0.99 17.23
C GLY A 134 -1.84 -0.18 18.52
N THR A 135 -1.35 1.06 18.48
CA THR A 135 -1.14 1.86 19.72
C THR A 135 -2.37 2.64 20.18
N GLY A 136 -3.46 2.64 19.41
CA GLY A 136 -4.68 3.42 19.75
C GLY A 136 -4.51 4.94 19.73
N LYS A 137 -3.31 5.45 19.42
CA LYS A 137 -3.06 6.88 19.27
C LYS A 137 -3.49 7.32 17.89
N THR A 138 -4.41 8.27 17.83
CA THR A 138 -4.78 8.96 16.61
C THR A 138 -3.58 9.73 16.08
N PHE A 139 -3.29 9.55 14.79
CA PHE A 139 -2.31 10.35 14.06
C PHE A 139 -2.76 11.81 14.04
N ASP A 140 -1.87 12.73 14.39
CA ASP A 140 -2.13 14.14 14.17
C ASP A 140 -1.98 14.46 12.68
N TRP A 141 -3.08 14.42 11.96
CA TRP A 141 -3.14 14.70 10.53
C TRP A 141 -2.70 16.13 10.15
N SER A 142 -2.62 17.05 11.13
CA SER A 142 -2.12 18.40 10.88
C SER A 142 -0.69 18.44 10.35
N VAL A 143 0.10 17.40 10.64
CA VAL A 143 1.46 17.21 10.11
C VAL A 143 1.47 17.14 8.58
N LEU A 144 0.42 16.59 7.96
CA LEU A 144 0.27 16.42 6.52
C LEU A 144 -0.29 17.67 5.81
N GLY A 145 -0.63 18.71 6.55
CA GLY A 145 -1.18 19.94 6.00
C GLY A 145 -0.23 20.62 5.01
N GLY A 146 -0.75 21.00 3.82
CA GLY A 146 0.01 21.73 2.79
C GLY A 146 0.88 20.85 1.88
N ILE A 147 0.76 19.52 1.93
CA ILE A 147 1.39 18.64 0.94
C ILE A 147 0.63 18.76 -0.37
N THR A 148 1.36 19.14 -1.43
CA THR A 148 0.82 19.26 -2.79
C THR A 148 1.15 18.04 -3.67
N ARG A 149 2.18 17.27 -3.27
CA ARG A 149 2.57 16.04 -3.96
C ARG A 149 1.50 14.95 -3.70
N PRO A 150 1.02 14.22 -4.73
CA PRO A 150 0.14 13.08 -4.51
C PRO A 150 0.77 12.03 -3.60
N TYR A 151 0.00 11.51 -2.65
CA TYR A 151 0.48 10.51 -1.70
C TYR A 151 -0.59 9.47 -1.34
N ILE A 152 -0.13 8.30 -0.93
CA ILE A 152 -0.93 7.27 -0.29
C ILE A 152 -0.84 7.47 1.23
N LEU A 153 -1.99 7.54 1.89
CA LEU A 153 -2.05 7.57 3.35
C LEU A 153 -2.11 6.15 3.90
N ALA A 154 -1.24 5.83 4.85
CA ALA A 154 -1.18 4.56 5.55
C ALA A 154 -1.05 4.75 7.06
N GLY A 155 -1.10 3.64 7.81
CA GLY A 155 -0.92 3.63 9.26
C GLY A 155 -2.21 3.82 10.04
N GLY A 156 -2.67 2.73 10.70
CA GLY A 156 -3.83 2.75 11.59
C GLY A 156 -5.19 3.01 10.93
N LEU A 157 -5.26 2.99 9.59
CA LEU A 157 -6.52 3.13 8.88
C LEU A 157 -7.37 1.87 8.98
N GLY A 158 -8.66 2.07 9.18
CA GLY A 158 -9.69 1.04 9.18
C GLY A 158 -11.03 1.62 8.76
N PRO A 159 -12.08 0.79 8.57
CA PRO A 159 -13.39 1.26 8.12
C PRO A 159 -14.01 2.37 8.99
N ASP A 160 -13.60 2.45 10.27
CA ASP A 160 -14.22 3.39 11.23
C ASP A 160 -13.63 4.81 11.17
N ASN A 161 -12.41 4.98 10.64
CA ASN A 161 -11.75 6.28 10.51
C ASN A 161 -11.44 6.67 9.06
N LEU A 162 -11.67 5.76 8.10
CA LEU A 162 -11.31 5.96 6.70
C LEU A 162 -12.06 7.13 6.05
N GLU A 163 -13.36 7.27 6.32
CA GLU A 163 -14.19 8.36 5.78
C GLU A 163 -13.66 9.72 6.22
N SER A 164 -13.36 9.87 7.52
CA SER A 164 -12.76 11.10 8.07
C SER A 164 -11.39 11.39 7.49
N ALA A 165 -10.54 10.37 7.33
CA ALA A 165 -9.21 10.51 6.75
C ALA A 165 -9.27 11.03 5.31
N ILE A 166 -10.12 10.45 4.46
CA ILE A 166 -10.26 10.84 3.06
C ILE A 166 -10.85 12.26 2.94
N SER A 167 -11.91 12.57 3.70
CA SER A 167 -12.59 13.87 3.62
C SER A 167 -11.75 15.04 4.16
N THR A 168 -10.83 14.77 5.10
CA THR A 168 -9.98 15.80 5.69
C THR A 168 -8.70 16.03 4.90
N LEU A 169 -8.06 14.95 4.43
CA LEU A 169 -6.71 14.99 3.88
C LEU A 169 -6.66 14.92 2.35
N HIS A 170 -7.75 14.48 1.72
CA HIS A 170 -7.84 14.29 0.27
C HIS A 170 -6.62 13.57 -0.33
N PRO A 171 -6.16 12.42 0.24
CA PRO A 171 -5.01 11.70 -0.29
C PRO A 171 -5.33 11.15 -1.69
N TRP A 172 -4.29 10.98 -2.53
CA TRP A 172 -4.44 10.27 -3.80
C TRP A 172 -4.96 8.85 -3.60
N GLY A 173 -4.51 8.19 -2.52
CA GLY A 173 -4.97 6.85 -2.16
C GLY A 173 -4.79 6.57 -0.67
N VAL A 174 -5.34 5.45 -0.24
CA VAL A 174 -5.24 4.94 1.12
C VAL A 174 -4.74 3.50 1.09
N ASP A 175 -3.93 3.11 2.09
CA ASP A 175 -3.41 1.75 2.24
C ASP A 175 -3.77 1.16 3.60
N MET A 176 -4.35 -0.02 3.60
CA MET A 176 -4.78 -0.71 4.80
C MET A 176 -4.24 -2.12 4.88
N SER A 177 -3.74 -2.51 6.05
CA SER A 177 -3.32 -3.87 6.34
C SER A 177 -4.04 -4.42 7.57
N SER A 178 -3.57 -4.11 8.78
CA SER A 178 -4.17 -4.61 10.03
C SER A 178 -5.59 -4.08 10.29
N GLY A 179 -5.93 -2.89 9.82
CA GLY A 179 -7.26 -2.31 10.03
C GLY A 179 -8.40 -3.02 9.29
N VAL A 180 -8.08 -3.93 8.38
CA VAL A 180 -9.04 -4.84 7.71
C VAL A 180 -8.80 -6.30 8.10
N GLU A 181 -8.30 -6.52 9.32
CA GLU A 181 -8.10 -7.85 9.90
C GLU A 181 -8.98 -8.06 11.13
N THR A 182 -9.34 -9.32 11.37
CA THR A 182 -9.90 -9.84 12.63
C THR A 182 -9.02 -11.00 13.05
N ASP A 183 -8.58 -11.02 14.31
CA ASP A 183 -7.66 -12.03 14.87
C ASP A 183 -6.39 -12.26 14.03
N GLY A 184 -5.93 -11.17 13.40
CA GLY A 184 -4.68 -11.16 12.63
C GLY A 184 -4.77 -11.72 11.21
N VAL A 185 -5.96 -12.01 10.71
CA VAL A 185 -6.22 -12.45 9.33
C VAL A 185 -7.18 -11.51 8.62
N LYS A 186 -7.10 -11.42 7.30
CA LYS A 186 -7.98 -10.56 6.49
C LYS A 186 -9.44 -10.91 6.73
N ASP A 187 -10.25 -9.88 6.92
CA ASP A 187 -11.67 -9.95 7.19
C ASP A 187 -12.44 -9.43 5.96
N ARG A 188 -13.35 -10.28 5.44
CA ARG A 188 -14.11 -10.01 4.23
C ARG A 188 -14.98 -8.76 4.34
N GLU A 189 -15.70 -8.62 5.46
CA GLU A 189 -16.64 -7.50 5.65
C GLU A 189 -15.91 -6.18 5.83
N LYS A 190 -14.79 -6.18 6.57
CA LYS A 190 -13.94 -5.00 6.74
C LYS A 190 -13.32 -4.54 5.42
N ILE A 191 -12.82 -5.48 4.60
CA ILE A 191 -12.31 -5.17 3.26
C ILE A 191 -13.41 -4.57 2.41
N TRP A 192 -14.56 -5.22 2.33
CA TRP A 192 -15.69 -4.74 1.54
C TRP A 192 -16.13 -3.33 1.98
N LYS A 193 -16.35 -3.11 3.29
CA LYS A 193 -16.74 -1.81 3.86
C LYS A 193 -15.72 -0.71 3.52
N ALA A 194 -14.42 -1.02 3.66
CA ALA A 194 -13.36 -0.06 3.36
C ALA A 194 -13.35 0.35 1.87
N VAL A 195 -13.48 -0.61 0.96
CA VAL A 195 -13.51 -0.34 -0.48
C VAL A 195 -14.74 0.49 -0.85
N GLN A 196 -15.92 0.17 -0.29
CA GLN A 196 -17.13 0.97 -0.52
C GLN A 196 -16.98 2.43 -0.06
N ILE A 197 -16.36 2.66 1.11
CA ILE A 197 -16.09 4.01 1.62
C ILE A 197 -15.15 4.75 0.65
N ALA A 198 -14.03 4.16 0.27
CA ALA A 198 -13.06 4.82 -0.61
C ALA A 198 -13.66 5.16 -1.98
N HIS A 199 -14.42 4.23 -2.58
CA HIS A 199 -15.05 4.43 -3.88
C HIS A 199 -16.21 5.43 -3.86
N LYS A 200 -16.96 5.56 -2.74
CA LYS A 200 -17.98 6.60 -2.57
C LYS A 200 -17.39 8.00 -2.73
N TYR A 201 -16.20 8.24 -2.16
CA TYR A 201 -15.48 9.52 -2.32
C TYR A 201 -14.84 9.69 -3.71
N ALA A 202 -14.69 8.62 -4.46
CA ALA A 202 -14.29 8.70 -5.86
C ALA A 202 -15.37 9.33 -6.76
N ALA A 203 -16.64 9.02 -6.50
CA ALA A 203 -17.77 9.45 -7.33
C ALA A 203 -18.24 10.92 -7.08
N ILE A 204 -17.80 11.57 -5.99
CA ILE A 204 -18.25 12.92 -5.63
C ILE A 204 -17.39 14.03 -6.27
N HIS A 205 -16.22 13.69 -6.80
CA HIS A 205 -15.24 14.65 -7.33
C HIS A 205 -14.91 14.47 -8.83
N ASP A 206 -15.72 13.69 -9.55
CA ASP A 206 -15.83 13.66 -11.02
C ASP A 206 -16.99 14.56 -11.45
#